data_e7a5f15bc1ce2eb455cbe5fc3b558278
#
_entry.id   e7a5f15bc1ce2eb455cbe5fc3b558278
#
_cell.length_a   1.000
_cell.length_b   1.000
_cell.length_c   1.000
_cell.angle_alpha   90.00
_cell.angle_beta   90.00
_cell.angle_gamma   90.00
#
_symmetry.space_group_name_H-M   'P 1'
#
loop_
_entity.id
_entity.type
_entity.pdbx_description
1 polymer ?
#
loop_
_entity_poly.entity_id
_entity_poly.type
_entity_poly.pdbx_seq_one_letter_code
_entity_poly.pdbx_strand_id
1 'polypeptide(L)'
;MTDEMLELARENQRKAEVENVEFLKGEIEELPLPDEEVDVVISNCVINLSTDKPRVISEAFRVLRSGGRFAVSDVVFLGSKRDLPESVLHAVGLWTGCIAGALEKEEYQEMLRRAGFVYVSVEVTNVYDPEAVENLTGPEEIEALRKVPAASAFIRAEKPVR
;
A
#
# COMPACT_ATOMS: atom_id res chain seq x y z
N MET A 1 12.91 -0.36 7.48
CA MET A 1 13.94 -0.99 6.61
C MET A 1 15.17 -1.33 7.45
N THR A 2 15.72 -2.56 7.36
CA THR A 2 16.92 -2.96 8.12
C THR A 2 18.20 -2.67 7.34
N ASP A 3 19.33 -2.64 8.04
CA ASP A 3 20.64 -2.39 7.40
C ASP A 3 21.01 -3.52 6.45
N GLU A 4 20.68 -4.78 6.79
CA GLU A 4 20.88 -5.94 5.95
C GLU A 4 20.11 -5.86 4.62
N MET A 5 18.86 -5.34 4.65
CA MET A 5 18.06 -5.12 3.43
C MET A 5 18.70 -4.06 2.52
N LEU A 6 19.26 -3.00 3.11
CA LEU A 6 19.97 -1.95 2.36
C LEU A 6 21.27 -2.46 1.75
N GLU A 7 22.03 -3.28 2.49
CA GLU A 7 23.25 -3.89 1.98
C GLU A 7 22.97 -4.81 0.81
N LEU A 8 21.94 -5.65 0.92
CA LEU A 8 21.50 -6.53 -0.17
C LEU A 8 21.04 -5.73 -1.40
N ALA A 9 20.28 -4.66 -1.19
CA ALA A 9 19.84 -3.80 -2.29
C ALA A 9 21.02 -3.16 -3.03
N ARG A 10 22.01 -2.65 -2.29
CA ARG A 10 23.24 -2.08 -2.87
C ARG A 10 24.12 -3.13 -3.56
N GLU A 11 24.17 -4.35 -3.03
CA GLU A 11 24.85 -5.47 -3.70
C GLU A 11 24.18 -5.83 -5.01
N ASN A 12 22.85 -5.93 -5.03
CA ASN A 12 22.09 -6.19 -6.25
C ASN A 12 22.23 -5.07 -7.28
N GLN A 13 22.25 -3.81 -6.85
CA GLN A 13 22.51 -2.65 -7.70
C GLN A 13 23.87 -2.78 -8.40
N ARG A 14 24.94 -3.13 -7.65
CA ARG A 14 26.28 -3.33 -8.22
C ARG A 14 26.32 -4.49 -9.21
N LYS A 15 25.66 -5.62 -8.87
CA LYS A 15 25.58 -6.79 -9.77
C LYS A 15 24.82 -6.50 -11.06
N ALA A 16 23.81 -5.65 -10.98
CA ALA A 16 23.00 -5.26 -12.13
C ALA A 16 23.60 -4.08 -12.92
N GLU A 17 24.73 -3.51 -12.46
CA GLU A 17 25.40 -2.35 -13.08
C GLU A 17 24.45 -1.15 -13.26
N VAL A 18 23.53 -0.94 -12.29
CA VAL A 18 22.55 0.16 -12.30
C VAL A 18 23.11 1.35 -11.54
N GLU A 19 23.25 2.51 -12.21
CA GLU A 19 23.86 3.71 -11.64
C GLU A 19 22.83 4.79 -11.25
N ASN A 20 21.61 4.72 -11.78
CA ASN A 20 20.54 5.73 -11.61
C ASN A 20 19.59 5.41 -10.43
N VAL A 21 20.08 4.75 -9.40
CA VAL A 21 19.32 4.38 -8.20
C VAL A 21 20.08 4.80 -6.96
N GLU A 22 19.37 5.40 -6.01
CA GLU A 22 19.84 5.70 -4.67
C GLU A 22 18.96 4.99 -3.63
N PHE A 23 19.58 4.27 -2.69
CA PHE A 23 18.88 3.61 -1.59
C PHE A 23 19.06 4.41 -0.31
N LEU A 24 17.94 4.96 0.18
CA LEU A 24 17.87 5.73 1.42
C LEU A 24 17.29 4.87 2.55
N LYS A 25 17.86 4.97 3.75
CA LYS A 25 17.28 4.37 4.95
C LYS A 25 16.22 5.31 5.50
N GLY A 26 15.00 4.81 5.68
CA GLY A 26 13.89 5.58 6.23
C GLY A 26 12.71 4.70 6.55
N GLU A 27 11.71 5.30 7.16
CA GLU A 27 10.40 4.72 7.38
C GLU A 27 9.39 5.36 6.45
N ILE A 28 8.35 4.60 6.09
CA ILE A 28 7.35 5.07 5.12
C ILE A 28 6.47 6.20 5.68
N GLU A 29 6.40 6.30 7.02
CA GLU A 29 5.71 7.34 7.77
C GLU A 29 6.53 8.63 7.91
N GLU A 30 7.84 8.58 7.59
CA GLU A 30 8.76 9.73 7.66
C GLU A 30 9.86 9.55 6.61
N LEU A 31 9.55 9.94 5.38
CA LEU A 31 10.46 9.77 4.25
C LEU A 31 11.67 10.70 4.37
N PRO A 32 12.90 10.20 4.18
CA PRO A 32 14.14 10.99 4.26
C PRO A 32 14.36 11.82 2.98
N LEU A 33 13.35 12.52 2.55
CA LEU A 33 13.32 13.37 1.37
C LEU A 33 12.75 14.74 1.72
N PRO A 34 13.23 15.82 1.12
CA PRO A 34 12.62 17.14 1.26
C PRO A 34 11.24 17.21 0.62
N ASP A 35 10.52 18.30 0.89
CA ASP A 35 9.25 18.59 0.25
C ASP A 35 9.45 18.78 -1.26
N GLU A 36 8.47 18.32 -2.06
CA GLU A 36 8.43 18.54 -3.50
C GLU A 36 9.69 18.08 -4.27
N GLU A 37 10.26 16.93 -3.86
CA GLU A 37 11.50 16.40 -4.44
C GLU A 37 11.27 15.45 -5.63
N VAL A 38 10.16 14.69 -5.63
CA VAL A 38 9.95 13.62 -6.62
C VAL A 38 8.74 13.88 -7.52
N ASP A 39 8.79 13.39 -8.75
CA ASP A 39 7.71 13.52 -9.71
C ASP A 39 6.68 12.39 -9.58
N VAL A 40 7.11 11.23 -9.10
CA VAL A 40 6.26 10.05 -8.96
C VAL A 40 6.60 9.29 -7.67
N VAL A 41 5.58 8.89 -6.93
CA VAL A 41 5.67 7.90 -5.85
C VAL A 41 5.03 6.61 -6.34
N ILE A 42 5.80 5.51 -6.25
CA ILE A 42 5.30 4.15 -6.53
C ILE A 42 5.47 3.27 -5.30
N SER A 43 4.54 2.36 -5.09
CA SER A 43 4.61 1.35 -4.04
C SER A 43 3.89 0.07 -4.46
N ASN A 44 4.29 -1.05 -3.86
CA ASN A 44 3.62 -2.32 -4.06
C ASN A 44 3.50 -3.05 -2.72
N CYS A 45 2.26 -3.20 -2.22
CA CYS A 45 1.89 -3.92 -1.00
C CYS A 45 2.63 -3.49 0.29
N VAL A 46 3.10 -2.25 0.40
CA VAL A 46 3.83 -1.75 1.58
C VAL A 46 2.95 -0.88 2.47
N ILE A 47 2.06 -0.07 1.89
CA ILE A 47 1.23 0.89 2.64
C ILE A 47 0.31 0.16 3.62
N ASN A 48 -0.22 -0.99 3.24
CA ASN A 48 -1.08 -1.81 4.09
C ASN A 48 -0.37 -2.32 5.36
N LEU A 49 0.95 -2.42 5.37
CA LEU A 49 1.74 -2.85 6.52
C LEU A 49 1.93 -1.74 7.57
N SER A 50 1.76 -0.48 7.18
CA SER A 50 1.84 0.64 8.12
C SER A 50 0.67 0.67 9.10
N THR A 51 0.95 1.03 10.34
CA THR A 51 -0.06 1.27 11.38
C THR A 51 -0.62 2.69 11.31
N ASP A 52 0.07 3.61 10.64
CA ASP A 52 -0.35 5.02 10.43
C ASP A 52 -0.42 5.37 8.93
N LYS A 53 -1.38 4.76 8.25
CA LYS A 53 -1.61 4.98 6.82
C LYS A 53 -1.91 6.44 6.44
N PRO A 54 -2.67 7.22 7.25
CA PRO A 54 -2.83 8.66 7.00
C PRO A 54 -1.50 9.39 6.94
N ARG A 55 -0.56 9.05 7.82
CA ARG A 55 0.78 9.65 7.83
C ARG A 55 1.56 9.28 6.57
N VAL A 56 1.53 8.01 6.15
CA VAL A 56 2.16 7.54 4.90
C VAL A 56 1.65 8.33 3.69
N ILE A 57 0.33 8.48 3.57
CA ILE A 57 -0.28 9.24 2.47
C ILE A 57 0.10 10.72 2.52
N SER A 58 0.18 11.31 3.71
CA SER A 58 0.63 12.69 3.90
C SER A 58 2.10 12.87 3.50
N GLU A 59 2.98 11.93 3.84
CA GLU A 59 4.37 11.94 3.43
C GLU A 59 4.54 11.79 1.91
N ALA A 60 3.79 10.87 1.30
CA ALA A 60 3.78 10.73 -0.15
C ALA A 60 3.33 12.04 -0.84
N PHE A 61 2.31 12.72 -0.29
CA PHE A 61 1.89 14.03 -0.79
C PHE A 61 2.96 15.12 -0.59
N ARG A 62 3.63 15.13 0.57
CA ARG A 62 4.66 16.11 0.90
C ARG A 62 5.82 16.05 -0.09
N VAL A 63 6.36 14.84 -0.33
CA VAL A 63 7.54 14.66 -1.19
C VAL A 63 7.26 14.79 -2.68
N LEU A 64 6.01 14.65 -3.11
CA LEU A 64 5.63 14.86 -4.51
C LEU A 64 5.69 16.35 -4.88
N ARG A 65 6.23 16.64 -6.06
CA ARG A 65 6.13 17.97 -6.69
C ARG A 65 4.70 18.31 -7.06
N SER A 66 4.43 19.58 -7.24
CA SER A 66 3.19 20.06 -7.85
C SER A 66 2.97 19.38 -9.21
N GLY A 67 1.81 18.77 -9.44
CA GLY A 67 1.52 17.94 -10.62
C GLY A 67 2.10 16.51 -10.55
N GLY A 68 2.76 16.14 -9.45
CA GLY A 68 3.34 14.82 -9.26
C GLY A 68 2.29 13.72 -9.07
N ARG A 69 2.65 12.48 -9.37
CA ARG A 69 1.74 11.33 -9.44
C ARG A 69 1.99 10.32 -8.33
N PHE A 70 0.91 9.84 -7.74
CA PHE A 70 0.86 8.71 -6.85
C PHE A 70 0.33 7.49 -7.61
N ALA A 71 1.08 6.38 -7.66
CA ALA A 71 0.74 5.18 -8.41
C ALA A 71 1.14 3.93 -7.62
N VAL A 72 0.16 3.29 -6.99
CA VAL A 72 0.39 2.22 -6.02
C VAL A 72 -0.42 0.99 -6.41
N SER A 73 0.18 -0.19 -6.28
CA SER A 73 -0.52 -1.47 -6.30
C SER A 73 -0.65 -1.97 -4.87
N ASP A 74 -1.87 -2.18 -4.40
CA ASP A 74 -2.13 -2.63 -3.03
C ASP A 74 -3.38 -3.50 -2.95
N VAL A 75 -3.58 -4.15 -1.80
CA VAL A 75 -4.79 -4.93 -1.52
C VAL A 75 -5.84 -4.02 -0.92
N VAL A 76 -7.09 -4.19 -1.36
CA VAL A 76 -8.26 -3.47 -0.82
C VAL A 76 -9.39 -4.45 -0.54
N PHE A 77 -10.27 -4.12 0.40
CA PHE A 77 -11.56 -4.78 0.56
C PHE A 77 -12.62 -4.13 -0.33
N LEU A 78 -13.47 -4.97 -0.93
CA LEU A 78 -14.59 -4.55 -1.80
C LEU A 78 -15.92 -4.41 -1.05
N GLY A 79 -15.88 -4.36 0.27
CA GLY A 79 -17.02 -4.18 1.16
C GLY A 79 -16.57 -3.66 2.52
N SER A 80 -17.50 -3.56 3.47
CA SER A 80 -17.18 -2.99 4.77
C SER A 80 -16.41 -3.97 5.66
N LYS A 81 -15.29 -3.53 6.20
CA LYS A 81 -14.51 -4.25 7.22
C LYS A 81 -15.31 -4.51 8.51
N ARG A 82 -16.40 -3.77 8.75
CA ARG A 82 -17.30 -3.99 9.89
C ARG A 82 -18.03 -5.33 9.82
N ASP A 83 -18.15 -5.88 8.62
CA ASP A 83 -18.78 -7.17 8.37
C ASP A 83 -17.76 -8.32 8.46
N LEU A 84 -16.49 -8.02 8.74
CA LEU A 84 -15.44 -9.01 8.95
C LEU A 84 -15.25 -9.30 10.44
N PRO A 85 -15.07 -10.56 10.85
CA PRO A 85 -14.70 -10.89 12.22
C PRO A 85 -13.30 -10.39 12.54
N GLU A 86 -13.05 -10.08 13.82
CA GLU A 86 -11.72 -9.63 14.28
C GLU A 86 -10.61 -10.66 13.96
N SER A 87 -10.96 -11.94 13.90
CA SER A 87 -10.01 -13.00 13.52
C SER A 87 -9.40 -12.80 12.14
N VAL A 88 -10.14 -12.25 11.16
CA VAL A 88 -9.61 -11.89 9.83
C VAL A 88 -8.63 -10.74 9.93
N LEU A 89 -8.98 -9.70 10.69
CA LEU A 89 -8.18 -8.48 10.81
C LEU A 89 -6.87 -8.69 11.59
N HIS A 90 -6.82 -9.75 12.43
CA HIS A 90 -5.67 -10.09 13.27
C HIS A 90 -4.94 -11.38 12.85
N ALA A 91 -5.39 -12.05 11.79
CA ALA A 91 -4.75 -13.28 11.32
C ALA A 91 -3.36 -13.01 10.77
N VAL A 92 -2.33 -13.50 11.45
CA VAL A 92 -0.91 -13.29 11.05
C VAL A 92 -0.64 -13.76 9.62
N GLY A 93 -1.26 -14.89 9.20
CA GLY A 93 -1.15 -15.38 7.82
C GLY A 93 -1.71 -14.42 6.78
N LEU A 94 -2.80 -13.71 7.10
CA LEU A 94 -3.39 -12.70 6.22
C LEU A 94 -2.59 -11.39 6.21
N TRP A 95 -1.86 -11.06 7.28
CA TRP A 95 -0.92 -9.94 7.31
C TRP A 95 0.23 -10.12 6.33
N THR A 96 0.80 -11.32 6.23
CA THR A 96 1.87 -11.61 5.26
C THR A 96 1.41 -11.48 3.81
N GLY A 97 0.10 -11.67 3.56
CA GLY A 97 -0.54 -11.42 2.26
C GLY A 97 -1.08 -9.99 2.09
N CYS A 98 -0.78 -9.06 3.00
CA CYS A 98 -1.29 -7.68 3.02
C CYS A 98 -2.82 -7.56 3.15
N ILE A 99 -3.54 -8.64 3.45
CA ILE A 99 -5.02 -8.66 3.53
C ILE A 99 -5.49 -8.06 4.85
N ALA A 100 -4.94 -8.50 5.99
CA ALA A 100 -5.40 -8.05 7.31
C ALA A 100 -5.25 -6.52 7.51
N GLY A 101 -4.22 -5.91 6.94
CA GLY A 101 -4.01 -4.47 6.98
C GLY A 101 -4.69 -3.67 5.87
N ALA A 102 -5.42 -4.34 4.96
CA ALA A 102 -6.01 -3.68 3.80
C ALA A 102 -7.09 -2.65 4.20
N LEU A 103 -7.15 -1.58 3.43
CA LEU A 103 -8.22 -0.58 3.53
C LEU A 103 -9.43 -1.00 2.71
N GLU A 104 -10.61 -0.52 3.07
CA GLU A 104 -11.75 -0.53 2.15
C GLU A 104 -11.42 0.36 0.94
N LYS A 105 -11.90 0.01 -0.23
CA LYS A 105 -11.67 0.77 -1.47
C LYS A 105 -12.06 2.24 -1.30
N GLU A 106 -13.20 2.51 -0.70
CA GLU A 106 -13.73 3.86 -0.45
C GLU A 106 -12.91 4.59 0.62
N GLU A 107 -12.46 3.89 1.65
CA GLU A 107 -11.58 4.43 2.70
C GLU A 107 -10.25 4.92 2.10
N TYR A 108 -9.66 4.14 1.19
CA TYR A 108 -8.41 4.51 0.51
C TYR A 108 -8.59 5.79 -0.33
N GLN A 109 -9.69 5.86 -1.09
CA GLN A 109 -10.00 7.04 -1.89
C GLN A 109 -10.22 8.29 -1.03
N GLU A 110 -10.95 8.15 0.08
CA GLU A 110 -11.22 9.27 0.98
C GLU A 110 -9.94 9.76 1.66
N MET A 111 -9.06 8.84 2.09
CA MET A 111 -7.77 9.17 2.70
C MET A 111 -6.89 9.98 1.75
N LEU A 112 -6.81 9.59 0.47
CA LEU A 112 -6.08 10.34 -0.56
C LEU A 112 -6.66 11.74 -0.78
N ARG A 113 -8.01 11.86 -0.87
CA ARG A 113 -8.65 13.17 -1.02
C ARG A 113 -8.41 14.09 0.18
N ARG A 114 -8.45 13.56 1.40
CA ARG A 114 -8.16 14.33 2.63
C ARG A 114 -6.73 14.82 2.68
N ALA A 115 -5.78 14.06 2.14
CA ALA A 115 -4.39 14.50 2.02
C ALA A 115 -4.17 15.59 0.95
N GLY A 116 -5.18 15.87 0.12
CA GLY A 116 -5.13 16.91 -0.91
C GLY A 116 -4.94 16.41 -2.34
N PHE A 117 -4.90 15.10 -2.55
CA PHE A 117 -4.83 14.52 -3.89
C PHE A 117 -6.11 14.74 -4.70
N VAL A 118 -5.94 14.90 -6.01
CA VAL A 118 -7.00 14.99 -7.00
C VAL A 118 -6.92 13.82 -7.98
N TYR A 119 -7.96 13.64 -8.82
CA TYR A 119 -8.06 12.55 -9.80
C TYR A 119 -7.85 11.15 -9.21
N VAL A 120 -8.36 10.97 -7.98
CA VAL A 120 -8.22 9.72 -7.23
C VAL A 120 -9.03 8.61 -7.89
N SER A 121 -8.36 7.53 -8.26
CA SER A 121 -8.97 6.31 -8.79
C SER A 121 -8.43 5.06 -8.10
N VAL A 122 -9.29 4.08 -7.89
CA VAL A 122 -8.95 2.73 -7.40
C VAL A 122 -9.55 1.74 -8.37
N GLU A 123 -8.70 1.12 -9.17
CA GLU A 123 -9.05 0.15 -10.20
C GLU A 123 -8.73 -1.26 -9.71
N VAL A 124 -9.74 -2.10 -9.55
CA VAL A 124 -9.56 -3.51 -9.16
C VAL A 124 -8.93 -4.26 -10.33
N THR A 125 -7.81 -4.91 -10.08
CA THR A 125 -7.08 -5.68 -11.09
C THR A 125 -7.29 -7.17 -10.97
N ASN A 126 -7.49 -7.67 -9.73
CA ASN A 126 -7.77 -9.08 -9.46
C ASN A 126 -8.52 -9.22 -8.15
N VAL A 127 -9.58 -10.02 -8.12
CA VAL A 127 -10.28 -10.41 -6.88
C VAL A 127 -9.68 -11.72 -6.41
N TYR A 128 -9.27 -11.78 -5.15
CA TYR A 128 -8.71 -13.01 -4.60
C TYR A 128 -9.79 -14.06 -4.35
N ASP A 129 -9.47 -15.29 -4.71
CA ASP A 129 -10.25 -16.44 -4.30
C ASP A 129 -9.99 -16.69 -2.81
N PRO A 130 -11.03 -16.64 -1.95
CA PRO A 130 -10.86 -16.93 -0.53
C PRO A 130 -10.25 -18.31 -0.24
N GLU A 131 -10.43 -19.27 -1.13
CA GLU A 131 -9.89 -20.63 -1.00
C GLU A 131 -8.36 -20.66 -1.20
N ALA A 132 -7.81 -19.69 -1.92
CA ALA A 132 -6.36 -19.58 -2.11
C ALA A 132 -5.59 -19.32 -0.80
N VAL A 133 -6.28 -18.87 0.26
CA VAL A 133 -5.69 -18.60 1.57
C VAL A 133 -6.10 -19.62 2.65
N GLU A 134 -6.71 -20.75 2.27
CA GLU A 134 -7.17 -21.79 3.21
C GLU A 134 -6.05 -22.35 4.11
N ASN A 135 -4.82 -22.37 3.60
CA ASN A 135 -3.65 -22.80 4.37
C ASN A 135 -3.15 -21.73 5.37
N LEU A 136 -3.68 -20.51 5.32
CA LEU A 136 -3.24 -19.36 6.12
C LEU A 136 -4.28 -18.97 7.18
N THR A 137 -5.51 -19.49 7.08
CA THR A 137 -6.63 -19.10 7.94
C THR A 137 -7.67 -20.21 8.04
N GLY A 138 -8.67 -20.04 8.91
CA GLY A 138 -9.70 -21.02 9.17
C GLY A 138 -10.96 -20.88 8.29
N PRO A 139 -11.90 -21.84 8.41
CA PRO A 139 -13.14 -21.83 7.61
C PRO A 139 -14.03 -20.61 7.84
N GLU A 140 -14.02 -20.06 9.06
CA GLU A 140 -14.81 -18.87 9.42
C GLU A 140 -14.31 -17.62 8.68
N GLU A 141 -13.01 -17.46 8.63
CA GLU A 141 -12.36 -16.36 7.92
C GLU A 141 -12.56 -16.48 6.41
N ILE A 142 -12.51 -17.69 5.85
CA ILE A 142 -12.79 -17.94 4.43
C ILE A 142 -14.23 -17.52 4.09
N GLU A 143 -15.21 -17.91 4.93
CA GLU A 143 -16.60 -17.52 4.72
C GLU A 143 -16.81 -15.99 4.84
N ALA A 144 -16.08 -15.34 5.74
CA ALA A 144 -16.08 -13.89 5.86
C ALA A 144 -15.49 -13.20 4.61
N LEU A 145 -14.36 -13.72 4.09
CA LEU A 145 -13.75 -13.21 2.86
C LEU A 145 -14.59 -13.45 1.60
N ARG A 146 -15.48 -14.45 1.59
CA ARG A 146 -16.47 -14.62 0.52
C ARG A 146 -17.52 -13.49 0.53
N LYS A 147 -17.88 -12.97 1.70
CA LYS A 147 -18.86 -11.88 1.86
C LYS A 147 -18.23 -10.52 1.62
N VAL A 148 -16.99 -10.33 2.08
CA VAL A 148 -16.21 -9.09 1.90
C VAL A 148 -14.91 -9.44 1.18
N PRO A 149 -14.92 -9.54 -0.15
CA PRO A 149 -13.77 -9.96 -0.92
C PRO A 149 -12.59 -9.00 -0.78
N ALA A 150 -11.38 -9.56 -0.66
CA ALA A 150 -10.13 -8.84 -0.85
C ALA A 150 -9.75 -8.86 -2.34
N ALA A 151 -9.15 -7.78 -2.81
CA ALA A 151 -8.75 -7.65 -4.20
C ALA A 151 -7.43 -6.86 -4.32
N SER A 152 -6.62 -7.20 -5.30
CA SER A 152 -5.57 -6.30 -5.77
C SER A 152 -6.19 -5.13 -6.50
N ALA A 153 -5.67 -3.95 -6.25
CA ALA A 153 -6.10 -2.74 -6.93
C ALA A 153 -4.91 -1.87 -7.33
N PHE A 154 -5.06 -1.17 -8.43
CA PHE A 154 -4.17 -0.11 -8.84
C PHE A 154 -4.76 1.23 -8.41
N ILE A 155 -4.05 1.93 -7.54
CA ILE A 155 -4.46 3.18 -6.93
C ILE A 155 -3.67 4.31 -7.56
N ARG A 156 -4.36 5.30 -8.12
CA ARG A 156 -3.76 6.47 -8.76
C ARG A 156 -4.35 7.75 -8.21
N ALA A 157 -3.49 8.75 -8.07
CA ALA A 157 -3.89 10.10 -7.70
C ALA A 157 -2.81 11.10 -8.15
N GLU A 158 -3.14 12.38 -8.18
CA GLU A 158 -2.23 13.46 -8.56
C GLU A 158 -2.19 14.54 -7.48
N LYS A 159 -1.01 15.09 -7.21
CA LYS A 159 -0.87 16.32 -6.44
C LYS A 159 -1.28 17.49 -7.35
N PRO A 160 -2.23 18.35 -6.94
CA PRO A 160 -2.68 19.44 -7.79
C PRO A 160 -1.55 20.37 -8.20
N VAL A 161 -1.65 20.91 -9.40
CA VAL A 161 -0.76 22.00 -9.86
C VAL A 161 -1.16 23.27 -9.12
N ARG A 162 -0.21 23.88 -8.45
CA ARG A 162 -0.35 25.19 -7.80
C ARG A 162 -0.02 26.33 -8.75
#